data_a67e38bf58f44b3d13a803210671ade8
#
_entry.id   a67e38bf58f44b3d13a803210671ade8
#
_cell.length_a   1.000
_cell.length_b   1.000
_cell.length_c   1.000
_cell.angle_alpha   90.00
_cell.angle_beta   90.00
_cell.angle_gamma   90.00
#
_symmetry.space_group_name_H-M   'P 1'
#
loop_
_entity.id
_entity.type
_entity.pdbx_description
1 polymer ?
#
loop_
_entity_poly.entity_id
_entity_poly.type
_entity_poly.pdbx_seq_one_letter_code
_entity_poly.pdbx_strand_id
1 'polypeptide(L)'
;MINQAAIMAWKDNAPWVHAAMVEQDLIICKALVCIFGDEFLASQLAFRGGTALHKLYLTPQQRYSEDIDLVQIHPGPIKPILLRLGEVLSWLPDKVTKQKRYNNTMLFRMESEVPPVQPLRLKVEINCYEHFCVLGLQKVPFKVSNPWFDGECKITTYALDELVGTKLRALYQRKKGRDLFDLQVALQSGNLNVARVLECYQRYMEFVVDKVPTYKQYVQNMEEKMQDHEFLGDMDLLLREDAGRFYPTEAYKQVRAAFIEQLPGKRE
;
A
#
# COMPACT_ATOMS: atom_id res chain seq x y z
N MET A 1 14.54 12.56 17.12
CA MET A 1 13.85 11.74 18.14
C MET A 1 12.42 12.22 18.29
N ILE A 2 11.46 11.31 18.31
CA ILE A 2 10.04 11.59 18.53
C ILE A 2 9.80 11.40 20.02
N ASN A 3 9.24 12.40 20.71
CA ASN A 3 8.94 12.20 22.12
C ASN A 3 7.75 11.24 22.32
N GLN A 4 7.73 10.51 23.41
CA GLN A 4 6.69 9.51 23.70
C GLN A 4 5.27 10.12 23.72
N ALA A 5 5.12 11.35 24.21
CA ALA A 5 3.82 12.03 24.25
C ALA A 5 3.26 12.26 22.81
N ALA A 6 4.11 12.58 21.85
CA ALA A 6 3.70 12.74 20.45
C ALA A 6 3.28 11.40 19.82
N ILE A 7 3.99 10.31 20.14
CA ILE A 7 3.62 8.95 19.69
C ILE A 7 2.26 8.56 20.28
N MET A 8 2.06 8.76 21.57
CA MET A 8 0.79 8.45 22.23
C MET A 8 -0.37 9.29 21.70
N ALA A 9 -0.15 10.58 21.41
CA ALA A 9 -1.15 11.44 20.78
C ALA A 9 -1.51 11.00 19.34
N TRP A 10 -0.68 10.19 18.68
CA TRP A 10 -0.96 9.65 17.36
C TRP A 10 -1.80 8.36 17.38
N LYS A 11 -1.98 7.73 18.55
CA LYS A 11 -2.68 6.45 18.67
C LYS A 11 -4.14 6.50 18.18
N ASP A 12 -4.81 7.64 18.28
CA ASP A 12 -6.17 7.82 17.77
C ASP A 12 -6.24 7.75 16.23
N ASN A 13 -5.15 8.14 15.54
CA ASN A 13 -5.04 8.06 14.08
C ASN A 13 -4.50 6.70 13.60
N ALA A 14 -3.75 6.01 14.46
CA ALA A 14 -3.06 4.76 14.18
C ALA A 14 -3.23 3.79 15.36
N PRO A 15 -4.43 3.21 15.55
CA PRO A 15 -4.78 2.38 16.71
C PRO A 15 -4.18 0.97 16.63
N TRP A 16 -2.85 0.91 16.48
CA TRP A 16 -2.10 -0.33 16.39
C TRP A 16 -1.80 -0.87 17.78
N VAL A 17 -1.72 -2.19 17.88
CA VAL A 17 -1.47 -2.91 19.14
C VAL A 17 -0.13 -2.49 19.77
N HIS A 18 0.92 -2.36 18.94
CA HIS A 18 2.26 -2.05 19.42
C HIS A 18 2.61 -0.56 19.21
N ALA A 19 3.13 0.09 20.25
CA ALA A 19 3.54 1.49 20.18
C ALA A 19 4.59 1.76 19.07
N ALA A 20 5.47 0.81 18.80
CA ALA A 20 6.43 0.88 17.69
C ALA A 20 5.74 0.98 16.31
N MET A 21 4.58 0.35 16.11
CA MET A 21 3.77 0.49 14.89
C MET A 21 3.12 1.88 14.80
N VAL A 22 2.69 2.44 15.93
CA VAL A 22 2.15 3.82 16.00
C VAL A 22 3.23 4.83 15.63
N GLU A 23 4.44 4.65 16.17
CA GLU A 23 5.59 5.47 15.85
C GLU A 23 5.97 5.40 14.37
N GLN A 24 6.05 4.19 13.82
CA GLN A 24 6.36 4.00 12.41
C GLN A 24 5.27 4.58 11.49
N ASP A 25 4.01 4.49 11.87
CA ASP A 25 2.90 5.11 11.12
C ASP A 25 3.05 6.65 11.06
N LEU A 26 3.41 7.29 12.19
CA LEU A 26 3.67 8.72 12.25
C LEU A 26 4.89 9.12 11.39
N ILE A 27 5.96 8.32 11.41
CA ILE A 27 7.14 8.50 10.55
C ILE A 27 6.76 8.42 9.07
N ILE A 28 5.95 7.43 8.69
CA ILE A 28 5.45 7.28 7.31
C ILE A 28 4.65 8.52 6.91
N CYS A 29 3.76 9.00 7.78
CA CYS A 29 2.93 10.16 7.48
C CYS A 29 3.77 11.43 7.25
N LYS A 30 4.79 11.69 8.08
CA LYS A 30 5.73 12.79 7.86
C LYS A 30 6.53 12.61 6.56
N ALA A 31 7.00 11.38 6.29
CA ALA A 31 7.74 11.09 5.06
C ALA A 31 6.89 11.38 3.80
N LEU A 32 5.60 11.00 3.82
CA LEU A 32 4.66 11.31 2.72
C LEU A 32 4.49 12.81 2.52
N VAL A 33 4.34 13.59 3.61
CA VAL A 33 4.26 15.06 3.51
C VAL A 33 5.55 15.65 2.94
N CYS A 34 6.72 15.17 3.37
CA CYS A 34 8.00 15.61 2.82
C CYS A 34 8.16 15.28 1.34
N ILE A 35 7.77 14.06 0.92
CA ILE A 35 7.89 13.61 -0.46
C ILE A 35 6.95 14.40 -1.39
N PHE A 36 5.68 14.51 -1.03
CA PHE A 36 4.66 15.13 -1.89
C PHE A 36 4.51 16.65 -1.67
N GLY A 37 5.15 17.20 -0.63
CA GLY A 37 5.36 18.63 -0.47
C GLY A 37 6.50 19.17 -1.33
N ASP A 38 7.38 18.32 -1.85
CA ASP A 38 8.41 18.68 -2.80
C ASP A 38 7.85 18.66 -4.23
N GLU A 39 7.87 19.80 -4.92
CA GLU A 39 7.25 19.93 -6.26
C GLU A 39 7.85 18.99 -7.30
N PHE A 40 9.18 18.79 -7.25
CA PHE A 40 9.84 17.88 -8.18
C PHE A 40 9.40 16.44 -7.93
N LEU A 41 9.48 15.94 -6.70
CA LEU A 41 9.08 14.57 -6.38
C LEU A 41 7.58 14.34 -6.64
N ALA A 42 6.71 15.29 -6.28
CA ALA A 42 5.26 15.22 -6.53
C ALA A 42 4.90 15.19 -8.02
N SER A 43 5.77 15.73 -8.90
CA SER A 43 5.62 15.66 -10.35
C SER A 43 6.13 14.35 -10.97
N GLN A 44 7.05 13.66 -10.28
CA GLN A 44 7.71 12.46 -10.78
C GLN A 44 7.16 11.15 -10.22
N LEU A 45 6.49 11.19 -9.06
CA LEU A 45 6.11 10.02 -8.31
C LEU A 45 4.60 9.97 -8.05
N ALA A 46 4.04 8.76 -8.12
CA ALA A 46 2.68 8.47 -7.66
C ALA A 46 2.72 7.42 -6.54
N PHE A 47 1.95 7.65 -5.48
CA PHE A 47 1.84 6.75 -4.33
C PHE A 47 0.83 5.64 -4.62
N ARG A 48 1.19 4.39 -4.29
CA ARG A 48 0.34 3.23 -4.48
C ARG A 48 0.50 2.20 -3.35
N GLY A 49 -0.01 1.01 -3.56
CA GLY A 49 0.13 -0.11 -2.63
C GLY A 49 -0.86 -0.09 -1.47
N GLY A 50 -0.61 -0.96 -0.48
CA GLY A 50 -1.49 -1.08 0.68
C GLY A 50 -1.54 0.17 1.54
N THR A 51 -0.40 0.83 1.71
CA THR A 51 -0.31 2.06 2.51
C THR A 51 -1.11 3.20 1.87
N ALA A 52 -1.03 3.37 0.54
CA ALA A 52 -1.85 4.36 -0.17
C ALA A 52 -3.34 4.07 -0.03
N LEU A 53 -3.74 2.81 -0.22
CA LEU A 53 -5.12 2.38 -0.11
C LEU A 53 -5.73 2.72 1.25
N HIS A 54 -5.03 2.35 2.35
CA HIS A 54 -5.53 2.56 3.71
C HIS A 54 -5.41 4.01 4.20
N LYS A 55 -4.40 4.77 3.78
CA LYS A 55 -4.24 6.16 4.22
C LYS A 55 -5.10 7.15 3.45
N LEU A 56 -5.45 6.87 2.21
CA LEU A 56 -6.14 7.83 1.35
C LEU A 56 -7.61 7.51 1.10
N TYR A 57 -7.99 6.22 1.15
CA TYR A 57 -9.32 5.80 0.72
C TYR A 57 -10.09 4.96 1.75
N LEU A 58 -9.42 4.12 2.53
CA LEU A 58 -10.05 3.26 3.53
C LEU A 58 -9.84 3.82 4.94
N THR A 59 -10.43 4.98 5.19
CA THR A 59 -10.33 5.69 6.48
C THR A 59 -11.55 5.39 7.36
N PRO A 60 -11.37 5.11 8.66
CA PRO A 60 -10.07 4.95 9.35
C PRO A 60 -9.31 3.72 8.84
N GLN A 61 -7.98 3.75 8.94
CA GLN A 61 -7.12 2.65 8.48
C GLN A 61 -7.54 1.33 9.14
N GLN A 62 -7.74 0.29 8.33
CA GLN A 62 -8.25 -1.00 8.85
C GLN A 62 -7.14 -1.98 9.24
N ARG A 63 -5.94 -1.78 8.70
CA ARG A 63 -4.75 -2.55 9.05
C ARG A 63 -3.48 -1.73 8.98
N TYR A 64 -2.47 -2.18 9.70
CA TYR A 64 -1.12 -1.66 9.64
C TYR A 64 -0.45 -1.90 8.26
N SER A 65 0.32 -0.93 7.81
CA SER A 65 1.14 -1.02 6.59
C SER A 65 2.39 -0.18 6.76
N GLU A 66 3.56 -0.75 6.43
CA GLU A 66 4.87 -0.23 6.85
C GLU A 66 5.73 0.33 5.71
N ASP A 67 5.37 0.09 4.45
CA ASP A 67 6.16 0.48 3.29
C ASP A 67 5.54 1.69 2.57
N ILE A 68 6.38 2.51 1.93
CA ILE A 68 5.96 3.53 0.98
C ILE A 68 6.25 3.00 -0.43
N ASP A 69 5.18 2.59 -1.14
CA ASP A 69 5.27 2.12 -2.52
C ASP A 69 4.99 3.28 -3.49
N LEU A 70 5.96 3.60 -4.33
CA LEU A 70 5.89 4.66 -5.32
C LEU A 70 6.04 4.11 -6.74
N VAL A 71 5.52 4.84 -7.70
CA VAL A 71 5.74 4.60 -9.13
C VAL A 71 6.35 5.84 -9.73
N GLN A 72 7.40 5.68 -10.52
CA GLN A 72 7.89 6.74 -11.37
C GLN A 72 6.89 6.97 -12.52
N ILE A 73 6.26 8.15 -12.56
CA ILE A 73 5.15 8.46 -13.49
C ILE A 73 5.63 8.44 -14.94
N HIS A 74 6.79 9.05 -15.21
CA HIS A 74 7.35 9.14 -16.54
C HIS A 74 8.65 8.35 -16.66
N PRO A 75 8.85 7.60 -17.77
CA PRO A 75 10.11 6.94 -18.00
C PRO A 75 11.27 7.94 -18.09
N GLY A 76 12.37 7.62 -17.42
CA GLY A 76 13.55 8.49 -17.39
C GLY A 76 14.57 8.07 -16.34
N PRO A 77 15.68 8.80 -16.21
CA PRO A 77 16.73 8.49 -15.25
C PRO A 77 16.22 8.58 -13.80
N ILE A 78 16.36 7.49 -13.04
CA ILE A 78 15.93 7.46 -11.65
C ILE A 78 16.84 8.22 -10.68
N LYS A 79 18.11 8.44 -11.06
CA LYS A 79 19.11 9.04 -10.18
C LYS A 79 18.72 10.42 -9.62
N PRO A 80 18.19 11.38 -10.40
CA PRO A 80 17.74 12.68 -9.85
C PRO A 80 16.64 12.50 -8.79
N ILE A 81 15.70 11.57 -9.00
CA ILE A 81 14.63 11.27 -8.06
C ILE A 81 15.20 10.70 -6.75
N LEU A 82 16.13 9.72 -6.83
CA LEU A 82 16.76 9.14 -5.66
C LEU A 82 17.61 10.16 -4.87
N LEU A 83 18.30 11.07 -5.55
CA LEU A 83 19.07 12.14 -4.90
C LEU A 83 18.10 13.06 -4.14
N ARG A 84 17.07 13.59 -4.80
CA ARG A 84 16.10 14.49 -4.17
C ARG A 84 15.34 13.82 -3.04
N LEU A 85 14.93 12.55 -3.21
CA LEU A 85 14.31 11.75 -2.15
C LEU A 85 15.22 11.62 -0.92
N GLY A 86 16.54 11.41 -1.15
CA GLY A 86 17.51 11.34 -0.08
C GLY A 86 17.73 12.69 0.65
N GLU A 87 17.53 13.81 -0.03
CA GLU A 87 17.58 15.15 0.56
C GLU A 87 16.35 15.44 1.43
N VAL A 88 15.13 15.23 0.90
CA VAL A 88 13.89 15.51 1.64
C VAL A 88 13.66 14.56 2.82
N LEU A 89 14.26 13.37 2.78
CA LEU A 89 14.22 12.37 3.86
C LEU A 89 15.53 12.34 4.69
N SER A 90 16.39 13.38 4.60
CA SER A 90 17.68 13.44 5.34
C SER A 90 17.53 13.45 6.86
N TRP A 91 16.34 13.70 7.38
CA TRP A 91 16.03 13.60 8.80
C TRP A 91 15.89 12.16 9.31
N LEU A 92 15.81 11.16 8.40
CA LEU A 92 15.85 9.72 8.73
C LEU A 92 17.29 9.21 8.73
N PRO A 93 17.68 8.40 9.73
CA PRO A 93 19.04 7.86 9.85
C PRO A 93 19.28 6.64 8.96
N ASP A 94 20.53 6.17 8.92
CA ASP A 94 21.01 4.91 8.35
C ASP A 94 20.37 4.54 6.99
N LYS A 95 20.58 5.44 6.02
CA LYS A 95 20.06 5.30 4.66
C LYS A 95 20.87 4.31 3.82
N VAL A 96 20.21 3.29 3.29
CA VAL A 96 20.77 2.35 2.30
C VAL A 96 19.95 2.42 1.03
N THR A 97 20.60 2.64 -0.13
CA THR A 97 19.93 2.66 -1.43
C THR A 97 20.33 1.42 -2.24
N LYS A 98 19.33 0.67 -2.72
CA LYS A 98 19.50 -0.48 -3.63
C LYS A 98 18.85 -0.15 -4.97
N GLN A 99 19.65 -0.20 -6.04
CA GLN A 99 19.16 0.07 -7.39
C GLN A 99 19.04 -1.25 -8.17
N LYS A 100 17.87 -1.45 -8.77
CA LYS A 100 17.59 -2.54 -9.71
C LYS A 100 16.91 -1.93 -10.94
N ARG A 101 16.96 -2.64 -12.07
CA ARG A 101 16.43 -2.16 -13.34
C ARG A 101 15.00 -1.61 -13.26
N TYR A 102 14.13 -2.29 -12.55
CA TYR A 102 12.70 -1.98 -12.49
C TYR A 102 12.19 -1.53 -11.12
N ASN A 103 12.95 -1.81 -10.06
CA ASN A 103 12.58 -1.42 -8.69
C ASN A 103 13.79 -0.86 -7.97
N ASN A 104 13.65 0.35 -7.47
CA ASN A 104 14.68 1.00 -6.67
C ASN A 104 14.17 1.15 -5.24
N THR A 105 15.01 0.83 -4.27
CA THR A 105 14.62 0.84 -2.86
C THR A 105 15.54 1.74 -2.07
N MET A 106 14.96 2.62 -1.26
CA MET A 106 15.65 3.35 -0.20
C MET A 106 15.15 2.82 1.14
N LEU A 107 16.06 2.33 1.95
CA LEU A 107 15.78 1.75 3.25
C LEU A 107 16.42 2.60 4.33
N PHE A 108 15.65 2.99 5.32
CA PHE A 108 16.10 3.68 6.53
C PHE A 108 15.92 2.72 7.72
N ARG A 109 16.92 2.65 8.60
CA ARG A 109 16.88 1.83 9.81
C ARG A 109 16.97 2.74 11.02
N MET A 110 16.19 2.44 12.04
CA MET A 110 16.15 3.20 13.28
C MET A 110 15.71 2.29 14.43
N GLU A 111 15.75 2.78 15.63
CA GLU A 111 15.19 2.13 16.80
C GLU A 111 13.96 2.90 17.27
N SER A 112 12.97 2.19 17.83
CA SER A 112 11.78 2.83 18.41
C SER A 112 12.14 3.61 19.67
N GLU A 113 11.47 4.73 19.89
CA GLU A 113 11.65 5.57 21.09
C GLU A 113 10.87 5.05 22.28
N VAL A 114 9.80 4.26 22.03
CA VAL A 114 8.95 3.70 23.09
C VAL A 114 9.45 2.32 23.51
N PRO A 115 9.71 2.07 24.81
CA PRO A 115 10.08 0.75 25.30
C PRO A 115 8.93 -0.28 25.11
N PRO A 116 9.26 -1.56 24.86
CA PRO A 116 10.62 -2.08 24.63
C PRO A 116 11.17 -1.59 23.29
N VAL A 117 12.43 -1.10 23.31
CA VAL A 117 13.11 -0.62 22.09
C VAL A 117 13.20 -1.73 21.06
N GLN A 118 12.71 -1.45 19.86
CA GLN A 118 12.64 -2.40 18.75
C GLN A 118 13.24 -1.79 17.48
N PRO A 119 13.86 -2.62 16.61
CA PRO A 119 14.29 -2.15 15.29
C PRO A 119 13.09 -1.73 14.45
N LEU A 120 13.13 -0.51 13.95
CA LEU A 120 12.20 0.01 12.95
C LEU A 120 12.91 0.16 11.60
N ARG A 121 12.16 0.02 10.53
CA ARG A 121 12.66 0.25 9.18
C ARG A 121 11.59 0.90 8.31
N LEU A 122 11.93 2.00 7.68
CA LEU A 122 11.11 2.55 6.62
C LEU A 122 11.69 2.14 5.27
N LYS A 123 10.90 1.44 4.48
CA LYS A 123 11.23 1.09 3.10
C LYS A 123 10.43 1.99 2.14
N VAL A 124 11.13 2.73 1.30
CA VAL A 124 10.56 3.46 0.17
C VAL A 124 10.95 2.71 -1.10
N GLU A 125 9.99 2.15 -1.80
CA GLU A 125 10.20 1.38 -3.03
C GLU A 125 9.63 2.14 -4.22
N ILE A 126 10.41 2.28 -5.30
CA ILE A 126 10.00 2.96 -6.52
C ILE A 126 9.99 1.97 -7.67
N ASN A 127 8.79 1.70 -8.19
CA ASN A 127 8.63 0.96 -9.45
C ASN A 127 8.97 1.90 -10.62
N CYS A 128 9.91 1.47 -11.45
CA CYS A 128 10.39 2.19 -12.64
C CYS A 128 10.08 1.40 -13.93
N TYR A 129 8.94 0.72 -13.96
CA TYR A 129 8.52 -0.11 -15.08
C TYR A 129 7.07 0.16 -15.51
N GLU A 130 6.17 0.34 -14.58
CA GLU A 130 4.74 0.57 -14.85
C GLU A 130 4.44 2.07 -14.95
N HIS A 131 5.00 2.74 -15.98
CA HIS A 131 4.87 4.20 -16.20
C HIS A 131 3.51 4.58 -16.79
N PHE A 132 2.42 3.99 -16.33
CA PHE A 132 1.08 4.28 -16.82
C PHE A 132 0.05 4.26 -15.70
N CYS A 133 -1.09 4.86 -15.97
CA CYS A 133 -2.33 4.71 -15.19
C CYS A 133 -3.51 4.51 -16.17
N VAL A 134 -4.54 3.83 -15.70
CA VAL A 134 -5.73 3.51 -16.53
C VAL A 134 -6.80 4.59 -16.39
N LEU A 135 -7.03 5.05 -15.15
CA LEU A 135 -8.13 5.96 -14.82
C LEU A 135 -7.69 7.41 -14.59
N GLY A 136 -6.41 7.71 -14.84
CA GLY A 136 -5.83 9.02 -14.56
C GLY A 136 -5.42 9.18 -13.09
N LEU A 137 -4.33 9.92 -12.88
CA LEU A 137 -3.81 10.20 -11.54
C LEU A 137 -4.70 11.20 -10.80
N GLN A 138 -4.80 11.00 -9.49
CA GLN A 138 -5.53 11.84 -8.56
C GLN A 138 -4.57 12.65 -7.68
N LYS A 139 -5.03 13.79 -7.17
CA LYS A 139 -4.34 14.53 -6.12
C LYS A 139 -5.22 14.56 -4.87
N VAL A 140 -4.87 13.77 -3.88
CA VAL A 140 -5.64 13.61 -2.64
C VAL A 140 -5.02 14.47 -1.55
N PRO A 141 -5.80 15.38 -0.89
CA PRO A 141 -5.32 16.13 0.25
C PRO A 141 -4.89 15.20 1.39
N PHE A 142 -3.74 15.48 1.99
CA PHE A 142 -3.22 14.71 3.10
C PHE A 142 -2.62 15.66 4.15
N LYS A 143 -3.03 15.48 5.39
CA LYS A 143 -2.62 16.33 6.51
C LYS A 143 -2.16 15.48 7.69
N VAL A 144 -1.11 15.93 8.33
CA VAL A 144 -0.60 15.40 9.60
C VAL A 144 -0.64 16.54 10.62
N SER A 145 -1.30 16.32 11.74
CA SER A 145 -1.32 17.27 12.87
C SER A 145 -0.93 16.53 14.14
N ASN A 146 0.28 16.77 14.61
CA ASN A 146 0.86 16.10 15.77
C ASN A 146 1.90 17.03 16.42
N PRO A 147 2.08 17.01 17.76
CA PRO A 147 3.07 17.86 18.44
C PRO A 147 4.52 17.74 17.94
N TRP A 148 4.86 16.60 17.33
CA TRP A 148 6.17 16.38 16.73
C TRP A 148 6.28 16.93 15.30
N PHE A 149 5.18 16.88 14.55
CA PHE A 149 5.16 17.31 13.15
C PHE A 149 3.75 17.76 12.74
N ASP A 150 3.66 18.96 12.20
CA ASP A 150 2.46 19.48 11.54
C ASP A 150 2.79 19.81 10.08
N GLY A 151 1.96 19.37 9.15
CA GLY A 151 2.18 19.61 7.73
C GLY A 151 1.09 19.02 6.86
N GLU A 152 1.00 19.53 5.62
CA GLU A 152 0.03 19.09 4.64
C GLU A 152 0.60 19.08 3.22
N CYS A 153 0.04 18.24 2.37
CA CYS A 153 0.38 18.17 0.94
C CYS A 153 -0.79 17.66 0.12
N LYS A 154 -0.62 17.60 -1.19
CA LYS A 154 -1.52 16.87 -2.10
C LYS A 154 -0.78 15.66 -2.65
N ILE A 155 -1.13 14.47 -2.21
CA ILE A 155 -0.50 13.23 -2.66
C ILE A 155 -0.98 12.87 -4.06
N THR A 156 -0.03 12.75 -5.01
CA THR A 156 -0.31 12.17 -6.33
C THR A 156 -0.46 10.66 -6.18
N THR A 157 -1.59 10.12 -6.59
CA THR A 157 -1.94 8.70 -6.44
C THR A 157 -2.90 8.24 -7.55
N TYR A 158 -3.29 6.99 -7.52
CA TYR A 158 -4.23 6.37 -8.44
C TYR A 158 -5.66 6.46 -7.91
N ALA A 159 -6.67 6.36 -8.78
CA ALA A 159 -8.06 6.22 -8.36
C ALA A 159 -8.24 4.94 -7.50
N LEU A 160 -9.23 4.95 -6.59
CA LEU A 160 -9.53 3.81 -5.72
C LEU A 160 -9.71 2.51 -6.53
N ASP A 161 -10.53 2.55 -7.59
CA ASP A 161 -10.80 1.39 -8.46
C ASP A 161 -9.51 0.82 -9.07
N GLU A 162 -8.56 1.69 -9.43
CA GLU A 162 -7.28 1.27 -10.01
C GLU A 162 -6.36 0.64 -8.96
N LEU A 163 -6.28 1.21 -7.75
CA LEU A 163 -5.55 0.60 -6.64
C LEU A 163 -6.10 -0.80 -6.32
N VAL A 164 -7.43 -0.95 -6.31
CA VAL A 164 -8.10 -2.23 -6.06
C VAL A 164 -7.86 -3.22 -7.22
N GLY A 165 -7.85 -2.77 -8.46
CA GLY A 165 -7.47 -3.58 -9.62
C GLY A 165 -6.03 -4.12 -9.51
N THR A 166 -5.08 -3.28 -9.06
CA THR A 166 -3.71 -3.75 -8.79
C THR A 166 -3.63 -4.72 -7.60
N LYS A 167 -4.52 -4.61 -6.61
CA LYS A 167 -4.65 -5.57 -5.51
C LYS A 167 -5.21 -6.91 -5.97
N LEU A 168 -6.17 -6.91 -6.87
CA LEU A 168 -6.69 -8.15 -7.48
C LEU A 168 -5.57 -8.88 -8.26
N ARG A 169 -4.72 -8.14 -9.00
CA ARG A 169 -3.51 -8.70 -9.61
C ARG A 169 -2.56 -9.28 -8.58
N ALA A 170 -2.26 -8.52 -7.51
CA ALA A 170 -1.35 -8.95 -6.45
C ALA A 170 -1.83 -10.22 -5.76
N LEU A 171 -3.14 -10.34 -5.49
CA LEU A 171 -3.76 -11.54 -4.92
C LEU A 171 -3.52 -12.78 -5.79
N TYR A 172 -3.54 -12.63 -7.13
CA TYR A 172 -3.21 -13.73 -8.03
C TYR A 172 -1.71 -14.07 -8.02
N GLN A 173 -0.85 -13.03 -8.14
CA GLN A 173 0.58 -13.21 -8.39
C GLN A 173 1.40 -13.59 -7.17
N ARG A 174 0.96 -13.22 -5.96
CA ARG A 174 1.70 -13.49 -4.71
C ARG A 174 0.81 -14.12 -3.65
N LYS A 175 1.45 -14.74 -2.66
CA LYS A 175 0.76 -15.43 -1.57
C LYS A 175 0.79 -14.58 -0.29
N LYS A 176 -0.11 -13.55 -0.24
CA LYS A 176 -0.26 -12.65 0.91
C LYS A 176 -1.75 -12.44 1.23
N GLY A 177 -2.17 -12.89 2.43
CA GLY A 177 -3.56 -12.80 2.88
C GLY A 177 -4.08 -11.38 3.01
N ARG A 178 -3.19 -10.42 3.27
CA ARG A 178 -3.52 -8.98 3.30
C ARG A 178 -4.03 -8.42 1.96
N ASP A 179 -3.71 -9.05 0.82
CA ASP A 179 -4.30 -8.61 -0.45
C ASP A 179 -5.78 -9.01 -0.54
N LEU A 180 -6.16 -10.17 0.02
CA LEU A 180 -7.56 -10.59 0.14
C LEU A 180 -8.33 -9.69 1.13
N PHE A 181 -7.72 -9.36 2.27
CA PHE A 181 -8.27 -8.42 3.24
C PHE A 181 -8.53 -7.04 2.62
N ASP A 182 -7.54 -6.48 1.93
CA ASP A 182 -7.65 -5.17 1.28
C ASP A 182 -8.82 -5.12 0.28
N LEU A 183 -8.99 -6.20 -0.51
CA LEU A 183 -10.09 -6.33 -1.46
C LEU A 183 -11.46 -6.40 -0.76
N GLN A 184 -11.56 -7.15 0.33
CA GLN A 184 -12.80 -7.24 1.11
C GLN A 184 -13.19 -5.88 1.71
N VAL A 185 -12.25 -5.20 2.36
CA VAL A 185 -12.50 -3.90 2.98
C VAL A 185 -12.89 -2.86 1.92
N ALA A 186 -12.22 -2.88 0.78
CA ALA A 186 -12.57 -1.98 -0.33
C ALA A 186 -13.98 -2.24 -0.86
N LEU A 187 -14.41 -3.50 -0.99
CA LEU A 187 -15.80 -3.86 -1.35
C LEU A 187 -16.80 -3.34 -0.32
N GLN A 188 -16.52 -3.52 0.96
CA GLN A 188 -17.39 -3.11 2.06
C GLN A 188 -17.52 -1.58 2.18
N SER A 189 -16.56 -0.81 1.65
CA SER A 189 -16.66 0.66 1.63
C SER A 189 -17.81 1.18 0.76
N GLY A 190 -18.32 0.37 -0.17
CA GLY A 190 -19.41 0.73 -1.08
C GLY A 190 -19.05 1.75 -2.17
N ASN A 191 -17.79 2.16 -2.26
CA ASN A 191 -17.32 3.22 -3.16
C ASN A 191 -16.66 2.70 -4.44
N LEU A 192 -16.79 1.40 -4.75
CA LEU A 192 -16.15 0.77 -5.91
C LEU A 192 -17.06 0.69 -7.13
N ASN A 193 -16.49 0.96 -8.29
CA ASN A 193 -17.02 0.55 -9.56
C ASN A 193 -16.33 -0.75 -10.03
N VAL A 194 -16.99 -1.89 -9.87
CA VAL A 194 -16.45 -3.21 -10.15
C VAL A 194 -15.96 -3.34 -11.61
N ALA A 195 -16.67 -2.78 -12.57
CA ALA A 195 -16.27 -2.83 -13.98
C ALA A 195 -14.92 -2.12 -14.20
N ARG A 196 -14.71 -0.95 -13.59
CA ARG A 196 -13.43 -0.21 -13.64
C ARG A 196 -12.30 -0.96 -12.94
N VAL A 197 -12.60 -1.62 -11.81
CA VAL A 197 -11.62 -2.47 -11.11
C VAL A 197 -11.14 -3.59 -12.03
N LEU A 198 -12.05 -4.26 -12.73
CA LEU A 198 -11.73 -5.37 -13.65
C LEU A 198 -10.98 -4.87 -14.90
N GLU A 199 -11.35 -3.72 -15.43
CA GLU A 199 -10.60 -3.06 -16.53
C GLU A 199 -9.16 -2.80 -16.11
N CYS A 200 -8.94 -2.20 -14.94
CA CYS A 200 -7.61 -1.97 -14.39
C CYS A 200 -6.84 -3.27 -14.18
N TYR A 201 -7.49 -4.28 -13.53
CA TYR A 201 -6.88 -5.59 -13.36
C TYR A 201 -6.41 -6.18 -14.68
N GLN A 202 -7.27 -6.20 -15.69
CA GLN A 202 -6.95 -6.74 -17.00
C GLN A 202 -5.76 -6.01 -17.62
N ARG A 203 -5.78 -4.67 -17.62
CA ARG A 203 -4.72 -3.84 -18.20
C ARG A 203 -3.36 -4.07 -17.53
N TYR A 204 -3.34 -4.14 -16.20
CA TYR A 204 -2.12 -4.42 -15.44
C TYR A 204 -1.63 -5.87 -15.59
N MET A 205 -2.53 -6.82 -15.80
CA MET A 205 -2.15 -8.21 -16.10
C MET A 205 -1.55 -8.34 -17.50
N GLU A 206 -2.19 -7.76 -18.52
CA GLU A 206 -1.69 -7.76 -19.92
C GLU A 206 -0.29 -7.16 -20.03
N PHE A 207 0.05 -6.21 -19.15
CA PHE A 207 1.39 -5.61 -19.14
C PHE A 207 2.50 -6.56 -18.63
N VAL A 208 2.16 -7.55 -17.82
CA VAL A 208 3.16 -8.42 -17.17
C VAL A 208 3.09 -9.88 -17.62
N VAL A 209 2.02 -10.31 -18.28
CA VAL A 209 1.84 -11.69 -18.76
C VAL A 209 1.26 -11.71 -20.16
N ASP A 210 1.61 -12.73 -20.95
CA ASP A 210 1.10 -12.90 -22.31
C ASP A 210 -0.40 -13.21 -22.37
N LYS A 211 -0.92 -13.87 -21.32
CA LYS A 211 -2.35 -14.22 -21.22
C LYS A 211 -2.86 -13.92 -19.81
N VAL A 212 -3.91 -13.10 -19.74
CA VAL A 212 -4.63 -12.84 -18.49
C VAL A 212 -5.24 -14.14 -17.97
N PRO A 213 -5.13 -14.45 -16.67
CA PRO A 213 -5.70 -15.65 -16.08
C PRO A 213 -7.21 -15.73 -16.29
N THR A 214 -7.66 -16.92 -16.68
CA THR A 214 -9.09 -17.24 -16.75
C THR A 214 -9.68 -17.41 -15.36
N TYR A 215 -11.00 -17.36 -15.27
CA TYR A 215 -11.75 -17.69 -14.05
C TYR A 215 -11.26 -19.01 -13.40
N LYS A 216 -11.15 -20.09 -14.18
CA LYS A 216 -10.71 -21.39 -13.68
C LYS A 216 -9.30 -21.35 -13.08
N GLN A 217 -8.37 -20.68 -13.75
CA GLN A 217 -6.98 -20.53 -13.27
C GLN A 217 -6.92 -19.69 -11.99
N TYR A 218 -7.72 -18.63 -11.91
CA TYR A 218 -7.77 -17.80 -10.71
C TYR A 218 -8.35 -18.56 -9.51
N VAL A 219 -9.46 -19.30 -9.72
CA VAL A 219 -10.07 -20.13 -8.67
C VAL A 219 -9.11 -21.18 -8.16
N GLN A 220 -8.44 -21.93 -9.06
CA GLN A 220 -7.45 -22.93 -8.67
C GLN A 220 -6.31 -22.32 -7.85
N ASN A 221 -5.77 -21.18 -8.28
CA ASN A 221 -4.73 -20.44 -7.55
C ASN A 221 -5.19 -20.05 -6.13
N MET A 222 -6.45 -19.64 -5.99
CA MET A 222 -7.00 -19.27 -4.68
C MET A 222 -7.28 -20.52 -3.80
N GLU A 223 -7.73 -21.63 -4.37
CA GLU A 223 -7.94 -22.88 -3.63
C GLU A 223 -6.65 -23.38 -2.98
N GLU A 224 -5.52 -23.29 -3.69
CA GLU A 224 -4.20 -23.59 -3.14
C GLU A 224 -3.82 -22.63 -1.99
N LYS A 225 -4.05 -21.33 -2.16
CA LYS A 225 -3.76 -20.32 -1.12
C LYS A 225 -4.63 -20.47 0.12
N MET A 226 -5.89 -20.86 -0.05
CA MET A 226 -6.83 -21.06 1.06
C MET A 226 -6.52 -22.30 1.91
N GLN A 227 -5.54 -23.12 1.51
CA GLN A 227 -5.01 -24.23 2.29
C GLN A 227 -3.67 -23.89 2.97
N ASP A 228 -3.13 -22.70 2.71
CA ASP A 228 -1.81 -22.28 3.19
C ASP A 228 -1.90 -21.49 4.49
N HIS A 229 -1.25 -21.98 5.54
CA HIS A 229 -1.28 -21.37 6.87
C HIS A 229 -0.68 -19.96 6.92
N GLU A 230 0.39 -19.69 6.14
CA GLU A 230 0.99 -18.35 6.11
C GLU A 230 0.07 -17.34 5.43
N PHE A 231 -0.66 -17.79 4.37
CA PHE A 231 -1.65 -16.94 3.71
C PHE A 231 -2.83 -16.63 4.66
N LEU A 232 -3.33 -17.64 5.36
CA LEU A 232 -4.47 -17.49 6.26
C LEU A 232 -4.14 -16.64 7.50
N GLY A 233 -2.91 -16.76 8.03
CA GLY A 233 -2.45 -16.02 9.22
C GLY A 233 -1.78 -14.67 8.94
N ASP A 234 -1.63 -14.25 7.68
CA ASP A 234 -0.88 -13.02 7.29
C ASP A 234 -1.48 -11.73 7.92
N MET A 235 -2.73 -11.78 8.38
CA MET A 235 -3.43 -10.65 8.98
C MET A 235 -3.37 -10.57 10.51
N ASP A 236 -2.98 -11.63 11.20
CA ASP A 236 -3.15 -11.76 12.66
C ASP A 236 -2.47 -10.64 13.47
N LEU A 237 -1.35 -10.12 12.99
CA LEU A 237 -0.59 -9.05 13.64
C LEU A 237 -0.77 -7.67 13.00
N LEU A 238 -1.58 -7.56 11.96
CA LEU A 238 -1.73 -6.32 11.19
C LEU A 238 -3.03 -5.57 11.48
N LEU A 239 -3.97 -6.21 12.15
CA LEU A 239 -5.28 -5.61 12.45
C LEU A 239 -5.19 -4.53 13.52
N ARG A 240 -6.14 -3.63 13.51
CA ARG A 240 -6.37 -2.65 14.57
C ARG A 240 -6.71 -3.36 15.87
N GLU A 241 -6.41 -2.71 17.01
CA GLU A 241 -6.73 -3.22 18.34
C GLU A 241 -8.24 -3.46 18.54
N ASP A 242 -9.07 -2.61 17.93
CA ASP A 242 -10.54 -2.65 17.98
C ASP A 242 -11.19 -3.37 16.79
N ALA A 243 -10.39 -3.90 15.85
CA ALA A 243 -10.91 -4.66 14.74
C ALA A 243 -11.39 -6.04 15.18
N GLY A 244 -12.51 -6.47 14.65
CA GLY A 244 -12.93 -7.86 14.76
C GLY A 244 -11.94 -8.82 14.09
N ARG A 245 -12.16 -10.11 14.30
CA ARG A 245 -11.35 -11.15 13.67
C ARG A 245 -11.55 -11.15 12.15
N PHE A 246 -10.46 -11.26 11.39
CA PHE A 246 -10.53 -11.51 9.95
C PHE A 246 -10.89 -12.97 9.66
N TYR A 247 -11.80 -13.19 8.74
CA TYR A 247 -12.24 -14.51 8.30
C TYR A 247 -11.93 -14.69 6.80
N PRO A 248 -10.78 -15.27 6.44
CA PRO A 248 -10.34 -15.38 5.03
C PRO A 248 -11.36 -16.09 4.13
N THR A 249 -12.06 -17.09 4.65
CA THR A 249 -13.09 -17.84 3.88
C THR A 249 -14.25 -16.94 3.48
N GLU A 250 -14.74 -16.09 4.39
CA GLU A 250 -15.82 -15.17 4.08
C GLU A 250 -15.35 -14.04 3.14
N ALA A 251 -14.14 -13.55 3.36
CA ALA A 251 -13.52 -12.58 2.46
C ALA A 251 -13.39 -13.15 1.03
N TYR A 252 -12.93 -14.40 0.91
CA TYR A 252 -12.80 -15.04 -0.40
C TYR A 252 -14.15 -15.21 -1.09
N LYS A 253 -15.21 -15.60 -0.38
CA LYS A 253 -16.55 -15.68 -0.95
C LYS A 253 -17.01 -14.36 -1.55
N GLN A 254 -16.82 -13.24 -0.81
CA GLN A 254 -17.22 -11.91 -1.25
C GLN A 254 -16.39 -11.43 -2.45
N VAL A 255 -15.06 -11.56 -2.38
CA VAL A 255 -14.11 -11.18 -3.45
C VAL A 255 -14.35 -12.04 -4.70
N ARG A 256 -14.60 -13.36 -4.54
CA ARG A 256 -14.92 -14.25 -5.64
C ARG A 256 -16.19 -13.80 -6.35
N ALA A 257 -17.27 -13.58 -5.63
CA ALA A 257 -18.56 -13.18 -6.21
C ALA A 257 -18.47 -11.81 -6.92
N ALA A 258 -17.73 -10.84 -6.32
CA ALA A 258 -17.65 -9.48 -6.85
C ALA A 258 -16.72 -9.35 -8.06
N PHE A 259 -15.59 -10.05 -8.08
CA PHE A 259 -14.55 -9.85 -9.10
C PHE A 259 -14.24 -11.12 -9.90
N ILE A 260 -13.94 -12.24 -9.21
CA ILE A 260 -13.36 -13.40 -9.88
C ILE A 260 -14.38 -14.07 -10.81
N GLU A 261 -15.65 -14.11 -10.42
CA GLU A 261 -16.73 -14.66 -11.23
C GLU A 261 -17.05 -13.88 -12.50
N GLN A 262 -16.54 -12.67 -12.61
CA GLN A 262 -16.65 -11.84 -13.82
C GLN A 262 -15.45 -11.99 -14.77
N LEU A 263 -14.44 -12.79 -14.39
CA LEU A 263 -13.27 -13.03 -15.24
C LEU A 263 -13.63 -13.92 -16.45
N PRO A 264 -12.89 -13.77 -17.58
CA PRO A 264 -13.13 -14.55 -18.77
C PRO A 264 -13.07 -16.06 -18.54
N GLY A 265 -13.89 -16.85 -19.26
CA GLY A 265 -13.88 -18.31 -19.23
C GLY A 265 -14.69 -18.94 -18.09
N LYS A 266 -15.48 -18.17 -17.35
CA LYS A 266 -16.59 -18.72 -16.58
C LYS A 266 -17.63 -19.23 -17.59
N ARG A 267 -17.86 -20.54 -17.61
CA ARG A 267 -19.00 -21.12 -18.36
C ARG A 267 -20.29 -20.77 -17.62
N GLU A 268 -21.28 -20.29 -18.34
CA GLU A 268 -22.65 -20.15 -17.84
C GLU A 268 -23.19 -21.47 -17.31
#